data_eb4c47fc5810ed45d569c4dc7beca5e0
#
_entry.id   eb4c47fc5810ed45d569c4dc7beca5e0
#
_cell.length_a   1.000
_cell.length_b   1.000
_cell.length_c   1.000
_cell.angle_alpha   90.00
_cell.angle_beta   90.00
_cell.angle_gamma   90.00
#
_symmetry.space_group_name_H-M   'P 1'
#
loop_
_entity.id
_entity.type
_entity.pdbx_description
1 polymer ?
#
loop_
_entity_poly.entity_id
_entity_poly.type
_entity_poly.pdbx_seq_one_letter_code
_entity_poly.pdbx_strand_id
1 'polypeptide(L)'
;FSTHRTWVIMLKGGGECVDGQKCLERAETELGSSSLAAPTHEFKSGLMELHETHNPAFMYANMVVVNYCSGDSFLGRGMEADKDGMWHSGGHIVDAVIDTMLEKHEMKNADKVLIAGRSSAGIGVLSQADRWRAMITRGAKSMDWWTNFRRSKPAPKVYAAPFAGFRYTRRLE
;
A
#
# COMPACT_ATOMS: atom_id res chain seq x y z
N PHE A 1 -14.33 -10.78 3.59
CA PHE A 1 -12.99 -11.23 3.20
C PHE A 1 -12.97 -12.76 3.07
N SER A 2 -12.06 -13.26 2.22
CA SER A 2 -11.87 -14.69 1.99
C SER A 2 -11.34 -15.39 3.25
N THR A 3 -11.68 -16.67 3.42
CA THR A 3 -11.09 -17.55 4.45
C THR A 3 -9.61 -17.85 4.17
N HIS A 4 -9.12 -17.49 2.98
CA HIS A 4 -7.71 -17.62 2.63
C HIS A 4 -6.85 -16.66 3.43
N ARG A 5 -5.67 -17.13 3.83
CA ARG A 5 -4.75 -16.39 4.70
C ARG A 5 -3.66 -15.64 3.94
N THR A 6 -3.86 -15.45 2.63
CA THR A 6 -3.01 -14.63 1.77
C THR A 6 -3.68 -13.26 1.58
N TRP A 7 -2.90 -12.20 1.74
CA TRP A 7 -3.31 -10.82 1.54
C TRP A 7 -2.48 -10.15 0.45
N VAL A 8 -3.11 -9.33 -0.35
CA VAL A 8 -2.47 -8.48 -1.35
C VAL A 8 -2.87 -7.03 -1.08
N ILE A 9 -1.88 -6.19 -0.80
CA ILE A 9 -2.04 -4.74 -0.66
C ILE A 9 -1.46 -4.12 -1.93
N MET A 10 -2.33 -3.60 -2.79
CA MET A 10 -1.94 -2.97 -4.05
C MET A 10 -1.97 -1.45 -3.94
N LEU A 11 -0.83 -0.81 -4.06
CA LEU A 11 -0.71 0.64 -4.08
C LEU A 11 -0.85 1.13 -5.53
N LYS A 12 -1.83 2.02 -5.77
CA LYS A 12 -2.03 2.63 -7.11
C LYS A 12 -0.91 3.62 -7.39
N GLY A 13 -0.38 3.58 -8.59
CA GLY A 13 0.53 4.62 -9.09
C GLY A 13 -0.22 5.81 -9.69
N GLY A 14 0.52 6.87 -9.99
CA GLY A 14 -0.07 8.08 -10.56
C GLY A 14 0.93 9.22 -10.76
N GLY A 15 2.22 8.90 -10.85
CA GLY A 15 3.29 9.89 -10.96
C GLY A 15 3.60 10.61 -9.65
N GLU A 16 4.37 11.65 -9.71
CA GLU A 16 4.74 12.51 -8.57
C GLU A 16 4.38 13.96 -8.88
N CYS A 17 4.08 14.76 -7.90
CA CYS A 17 4.00 16.19 -8.06
C CYS A 17 5.28 16.83 -7.47
N VAL A 18 6.02 17.51 -8.33
CA VAL A 18 7.33 18.12 -7.97
C VAL A 18 7.34 19.63 -8.18
N ASP A 19 6.25 20.19 -8.68
CA ASP A 19 6.06 21.58 -9.04
C ASP A 19 4.76 22.07 -8.42
N GLY A 20 4.78 23.16 -7.67
CA GLY A 20 3.64 23.69 -6.93
C GLY A 20 2.39 23.87 -7.79
N GLN A 21 2.53 24.45 -9.01
CA GLN A 21 1.38 24.64 -9.91
C GLN A 21 0.77 23.29 -10.34
N LYS A 22 1.60 22.32 -10.71
CA LYS A 22 1.15 20.97 -11.06
C LYS A 22 0.54 20.22 -9.88
N CYS A 23 1.03 20.46 -8.67
CA CYS A 23 0.44 19.90 -7.46
C CYS A 23 -0.96 20.47 -7.21
N LEU A 24 -1.17 21.77 -7.41
CA LEU A 24 -2.48 22.41 -7.29
C LEU A 24 -3.47 21.87 -8.34
N GLU A 25 -3.07 21.78 -9.61
CA GLU A 25 -3.90 21.19 -10.66
C GLU A 25 -4.27 19.71 -10.33
N ARG A 26 -3.31 18.97 -9.78
CA ARG A 26 -3.49 17.59 -9.36
C ARG A 26 -4.48 17.47 -8.19
N ALA A 27 -4.53 18.46 -7.29
CA ALA A 27 -5.43 18.45 -6.13
C ALA A 27 -6.91 18.38 -6.53
N GLU A 28 -7.26 18.88 -7.71
CA GLU A 28 -8.61 18.85 -8.29
C GLU A 28 -8.96 17.50 -8.96
N THR A 29 -8.13 16.47 -8.80
CA THR A 29 -8.31 15.15 -9.40
C THR A 29 -8.27 14.04 -8.35
N GLU A 30 -8.63 12.81 -8.74
CA GLU A 30 -8.50 11.61 -7.88
C GLU A 30 -7.06 11.36 -7.41
N LEU A 31 -6.07 11.94 -8.10
CA LEU A 31 -4.65 11.83 -7.75
C LEU A 31 -4.19 12.83 -6.69
N GLY A 32 -5.05 13.74 -6.28
CA GLY A 32 -4.80 14.73 -5.23
C GLY A 32 -5.85 14.72 -4.12
N SER A 33 -7.03 14.13 -4.37
CA SER A 33 -8.08 14.05 -3.36
C SER A 33 -8.76 12.68 -3.36
N SER A 34 -8.81 12.04 -2.19
CA SER A 34 -9.52 10.76 -2.03
C SER A 34 -11.03 10.88 -2.18
N SER A 35 -11.60 12.07 -2.00
CA SER A 35 -13.04 12.32 -2.19
C SER A 35 -13.47 12.22 -3.64
N LEU A 36 -12.53 12.36 -4.58
CA LEU A 36 -12.76 12.26 -6.02
C LEU A 36 -12.44 10.86 -6.57
N ALA A 37 -11.97 9.95 -5.72
CA ALA A 37 -11.69 8.58 -6.13
C ALA A 37 -12.97 7.82 -6.46
N ALA A 38 -12.92 6.98 -7.49
CA ALA A 38 -14.04 6.12 -7.84
C ALA A 38 -14.41 5.20 -6.67
N PRO A 39 -15.70 5.02 -6.37
CA PRO A 39 -16.15 4.19 -5.25
C PRO A 39 -15.86 2.70 -5.45
N THR A 40 -15.65 2.28 -6.69
CA THR A 40 -15.38 0.89 -7.06
C THR A 40 -14.24 0.82 -8.07
N HIS A 41 -13.49 -0.27 -8.03
CA HIS A 41 -12.42 -0.57 -8.97
C HIS A 41 -12.66 -1.92 -9.63
N GLU A 42 -12.61 -1.96 -10.97
CA GLU A 42 -12.58 -3.20 -11.74
C GLU A 42 -11.15 -3.49 -12.19
N PHE A 43 -10.69 -4.71 -11.92
CA PHE A 43 -9.39 -5.20 -12.36
C PHE A 43 -9.60 -6.31 -13.38
N LYS A 44 -9.38 -5.98 -14.65
CA LYS A 44 -9.55 -6.92 -15.80
C LYS A 44 -8.26 -7.62 -16.19
N SER A 45 -7.18 -7.37 -15.45
CA SER A 45 -5.88 -7.99 -15.73
C SER A 45 -4.92 -7.86 -14.56
N GLY A 46 -3.92 -8.73 -14.51
CA GLY A 46 -2.80 -8.67 -13.59
C GLY A 46 -3.10 -9.19 -12.18
N LEU A 47 -2.33 -8.71 -11.22
CA LEU A 47 -2.30 -9.23 -9.84
C LEU A 47 -3.64 -9.19 -9.11
N MET A 48 -4.51 -8.23 -9.46
CA MET A 48 -5.80 -8.01 -8.81
C MET A 48 -6.98 -8.63 -9.57
N GLU A 49 -6.72 -9.32 -10.69
CA GLU A 49 -7.77 -9.97 -11.48
C GLU A 49 -8.33 -11.20 -10.75
N LEU A 50 -9.65 -11.30 -10.70
CA LEU A 50 -10.36 -12.42 -10.07
C LEU A 50 -10.67 -13.51 -11.12
N HIS A 51 -9.63 -14.04 -11.76
CA HIS A 51 -9.76 -15.07 -12.78
C HIS A 51 -8.75 -16.19 -12.60
N GLU A 52 -9.23 -17.41 -12.49
CA GLU A 52 -8.41 -18.58 -12.14
C GLU A 52 -7.26 -18.86 -13.12
N THR A 53 -7.52 -18.72 -14.42
CA THR A 53 -6.50 -18.95 -15.44
C THR A 53 -5.45 -17.82 -15.50
N HIS A 54 -5.86 -16.57 -15.26
CA HIS A 54 -4.98 -15.41 -15.40
C HIS A 54 -4.26 -15.08 -14.10
N ASN A 55 -4.88 -15.35 -12.96
CA ASN A 55 -4.31 -15.06 -11.65
C ASN A 55 -4.48 -16.23 -10.66
N PRO A 56 -3.98 -17.44 -10.98
CA PRO A 56 -4.18 -18.62 -10.15
C PRO A 56 -3.60 -18.48 -8.74
N ALA A 57 -2.55 -17.65 -8.58
CA ALA A 57 -1.85 -17.49 -7.30
C ALA A 57 -2.60 -16.62 -6.29
N PHE A 58 -3.38 -15.64 -6.75
CA PHE A 58 -3.95 -14.61 -5.88
C PHE A 58 -5.45 -14.40 -6.03
N MET A 59 -6.14 -15.09 -6.95
CA MET A 59 -7.58 -14.88 -7.15
C MET A 59 -8.43 -15.07 -5.88
N TYR A 60 -7.95 -15.89 -4.95
CA TYR A 60 -8.61 -16.13 -3.66
C TYR A 60 -8.04 -15.31 -2.49
N ALA A 61 -7.06 -14.45 -2.76
CA ALA A 61 -6.46 -13.63 -1.72
C ALA A 61 -7.45 -12.54 -1.23
N ASN A 62 -7.25 -12.09 0.00
CA ASN A 62 -7.87 -10.87 0.47
C ASN A 62 -7.16 -9.69 -0.19
N MET A 63 -7.87 -8.90 -0.98
CA MET A 63 -7.30 -7.82 -1.77
C MET A 63 -7.65 -6.47 -1.19
N VAL A 64 -6.64 -5.61 -1.06
CA VAL A 64 -6.77 -4.23 -0.59
C VAL A 64 -6.15 -3.32 -1.63
N VAL A 65 -6.90 -2.33 -2.08
CA VAL A 65 -6.41 -1.31 -3.01
C VAL A 65 -6.25 0.00 -2.26
N VAL A 66 -5.07 0.56 -2.33
CA VAL A 66 -4.78 1.87 -1.74
C VAL A 66 -4.76 2.91 -2.85
N ASN A 67 -5.71 3.84 -2.80
CA ASN A 67 -5.75 4.96 -3.73
C ASN A 67 -4.56 5.88 -3.51
N TYR A 68 -4.07 6.46 -4.59
CA TYR A 68 -2.93 7.35 -4.57
C TYR A 68 -3.39 8.80 -4.73
N CYS A 69 -3.32 9.58 -3.67
CA CYS A 69 -3.74 10.98 -3.67
C CYS A 69 -2.71 11.93 -3.03
N SER A 70 -1.52 11.44 -2.67
CA SER A 70 -0.53 12.23 -1.93
C SER A 70 0.58 12.85 -2.82
N GLY A 71 0.71 12.41 -4.07
CA GLY A 71 1.69 12.95 -5.01
C GLY A 71 3.18 12.68 -4.70
N ASP A 72 3.48 11.87 -3.68
CA ASP A 72 4.79 11.70 -3.04
C ASP A 72 5.35 10.27 -3.11
N SER A 73 4.83 9.44 -4.01
CA SER A 73 5.21 8.02 -4.14
C SER A 73 5.03 7.19 -2.86
N PHE A 74 4.09 7.56 -1.98
CA PHE A 74 3.90 6.98 -0.66
C PHE A 74 5.12 7.09 0.27
N LEU A 75 5.98 8.07 0.04
CA LEU A 75 7.20 8.29 0.83
C LEU A 75 7.01 9.33 1.93
N GLY A 76 6.17 10.34 1.66
CA GLY A 76 6.00 11.49 2.51
C GLY A 76 5.41 11.15 3.88
N ARG A 77 5.90 11.88 4.88
CA ARG A 77 5.49 11.78 6.28
C ARG A 77 5.28 13.15 6.89
N GLY A 78 4.92 14.12 6.06
CA GLY A 78 4.59 15.47 6.52
C GLY A 78 3.42 15.45 7.49
N MET A 79 3.58 16.16 8.59
CA MET A 79 2.52 16.38 9.60
C MET A 79 1.91 17.77 9.46
N GLU A 80 2.34 18.55 8.49
CA GLU A 80 1.89 19.88 8.16
C GLU A 80 1.79 20.05 6.65
N ALA A 81 0.93 20.96 6.21
CA ALA A 81 0.85 21.33 4.81
C ALA A 81 2.13 22.08 4.39
N ASP A 82 2.53 21.93 3.13
CA ASP A 82 3.60 22.73 2.56
C ASP A 82 3.14 24.19 2.34
N LYS A 83 4.03 25.03 1.77
CA LYS A 83 3.76 26.46 1.49
C LYS A 83 2.56 26.71 0.57
N ASP A 84 2.16 25.71 -0.22
CA ASP A 84 1.06 25.77 -1.17
C ASP A 84 -0.22 25.09 -0.59
N GLY A 85 -0.21 24.72 0.70
CA GLY A 85 -1.33 24.10 1.41
C GLY A 85 -1.50 22.60 1.14
N MET A 86 -0.50 21.94 0.53
CA MET A 86 -0.58 20.54 0.13
C MET A 86 0.02 19.61 1.17
N TRP A 87 -0.61 18.45 1.34
CA TRP A 87 -0.21 17.42 2.29
C TRP A 87 0.50 16.26 1.58
N HIS A 88 1.77 16.06 1.91
CA HIS A 88 2.58 14.95 1.40
C HIS A 88 2.77 13.89 2.49
N SER A 89 1.74 13.09 2.71
CA SER A 89 1.67 12.13 3.83
C SER A 89 1.38 10.69 3.37
N GLY A 90 1.78 10.35 2.15
CA GLY A 90 1.49 9.04 1.54
C GLY A 90 2.00 7.85 2.34
N GLY A 91 3.13 8.01 3.04
CA GLY A 91 3.64 6.98 3.94
C GLY A 91 2.72 6.72 5.14
N HIS A 92 2.08 7.76 5.67
CA HIS A 92 1.10 7.62 6.77
C HIS A 92 -0.20 6.98 6.29
N ILE A 93 -0.60 7.22 5.03
CA ILE A 93 -1.78 6.57 4.45
C ILE A 93 -1.60 5.04 4.46
N VAL A 94 -0.45 4.55 4.00
CA VAL A 94 -0.18 3.10 3.98
C VAL A 94 -0.06 2.53 5.38
N ASP A 95 0.58 3.25 6.32
CA ASP A 95 0.63 2.85 7.72
C ASP A 95 -0.79 2.67 8.29
N ALA A 96 -1.68 3.66 8.10
CA ALA A 96 -3.07 3.59 8.57
C ALA A 96 -3.87 2.44 7.94
N VAL A 97 -3.63 2.15 6.65
CA VAL A 97 -4.23 0.98 5.98
C VAL A 97 -3.75 -0.32 6.63
N ILE A 98 -2.45 -0.47 6.85
CA ILE A 98 -1.87 -1.67 7.50
C ILE A 98 -2.47 -1.86 8.89
N ASP A 99 -2.50 -0.82 9.72
CA ASP A 99 -3.06 -0.88 11.07
C ASP A 99 -4.55 -1.25 11.03
N THR A 100 -5.32 -0.64 10.14
CA THR A 100 -6.74 -0.97 9.95
C THR A 100 -6.96 -2.43 9.55
N MET A 101 -6.15 -2.95 8.63
CA MET A 101 -6.25 -4.35 8.19
C MET A 101 -5.87 -5.33 9.32
N LEU A 102 -4.89 -4.99 10.13
CA LEU A 102 -4.50 -5.79 11.30
C LEU A 102 -5.58 -5.79 12.38
N GLU A 103 -6.15 -4.63 12.69
CA GLU A 103 -7.07 -4.45 13.80
C GLU A 103 -8.51 -4.89 13.47
N LYS A 104 -8.99 -4.54 12.26
CA LYS A 104 -10.42 -4.67 11.91
C LYS A 104 -10.72 -5.76 10.89
N HIS A 105 -9.71 -6.28 10.19
CA HIS A 105 -9.93 -7.16 9.03
C HIS A 105 -9.13 -8.48 9.06
N GLU A 106 -8.78 -8.96 10.22
CA GLU A 106 -8.14 -10.29 10.41
C GLU A 106 -6.78 -10.50 9.71
N MET A 107 -6.14 -9.43 9.18
CA MET A 107 -4.82 -9.57 8.56
C MET A 107 -3.76 -10.04 9.57
N LYS A 108 -3.97 -9.84 10.86
CA LYS A 108 -3.14 -10.43 11.93
C LYS A 108 -3.03 -11.95 11.82
N ASN A 109 -4.03 -12.61 11.22
CA ASN A 109 -4.07 -14.04 11.01
C ASN A 109 -3.49 -14.50 9.66
N ALA A 110 -2.92 -13.60 8.88
CA ALA A 110 -2.32 -13.92 7.59
C ALA A 110 -1.15 -14.90 7.70
N ASP A 111 -0.98 -15.72 6.68
CA ASP A 111 0.24 -16.51 6.46
C ASP A 111 1.21 -15.78 5.53
N LYS A 112 0.64 -15.05 4.56
CA LYS A 112 1.39 -14.30 3.56
C LYS A 112 0.74 -12.94 3.33
N VAL A 113 1.56 -11.90 3.22
CA VAL A 113 1.16 -10.56 2.80
C VAL A 113 2.06 -10.13 1.67
N LEU A 114 1.48 -9.78 0.53
CA LEU A 114 2.18 -9.19 -0.59
C LEU A 114 1.83 -7.70 -0.66
N ILE A 115 2.84 -6.84 -0.61
CA ILE A 115 2.69 -5.40 -0.85
C ILE A 115 3.22 -5.13 -2.25
N ALA A 116 2.35 -4.68 -3.13
CA ALA A 116 2.66 -4.43 -4.53
C ALA A 116 2.40 -2.96 -4.89
N GLY A 117 3.18 -2.42 -5.81
CA GLY A 117 2.98 -1.06 -6.29
C GLY A 117 3.54 -0.89 -7.70
N ARG A 118 2.83 -0.11 -8.52
CA ARG A 118 3.23 0.17 -9.90
C ARG A 118 3.65 1.63 -10.06
N SER A 119 4.67 1.88 -10.91
CA SER A 119 5.16 3.23 -11.24
C SER A 119 5.63 3.96 -9.97
N SER A 120 5.14 5.15 -9.68
CA SER A 120 5.45 5.89 -8.44
C SER A 120 5.21 5.08 -7.17
N ALA A 121 4.13 4.28 -7.11
CA ALA A 121 3.90 3.38 -5.99
C ALA A 121 4.95 2.25 -5.90
N GLY A 122 5.53 1.83 -7.01
CA GLY A 122 6.66 0.89 -7.01
C GLY A 122 7.89 1.47 -6.30
N ILE A 123 8.15 2.78 -6.44
CA ILE A 123 9.19 3.50 -5.69
C ILE A 123 8.90 3.43 -4.19
N GLY A 124 7.64 3.72 -3.79
CA GLY A 124 7.19 3.62 -2.41
C GLY A 124 7.39 2.23 -1.81
N VAL A 125 6.98 1.19 -2.55
CA VAL A 125 7.18 -0.21 -2.12
C VAL A 125 8.65 -0.53 -1.94
N LEU A 126 9.50 -0.17 -2.91
CA LEU A 126 10.94 -0.43 -2.82
C LEU A 126 11.56 0.25 -1.60
N SER A 127 11.18 1.48 -1.31
CA SER A 127 11.79 2.29 -0.26
C SER A 127 11.26 1.99 1.15
N GLN A 128 10.00 1.52 1.28
CA GLN A 128 9.31 1.35 2.56
C GLN A 128 9.06 -0.12 2.95
N ALA A 129 9.44 -1.09 2.10
CA ALA A 129 9.12 -2.50 2.29
C ALA A 129 9.52 -3.04 3.67
N ASP A 130 10.73 -2.73 4.14
CA ASP A 130 11.23 -3.20 5.43
C ASP A 130 10.44 -2.61 6.61
N ARG A 131 10.06 -1.33 6.50
CA ARG A 131 9.23 -0.68 7.50
C ARG A 131 7.86 -1.34 7.60
N TRP A 132 7.16 -1.50 6.49
CA TRP A 132 5.83 -2.12 6.45
C TRP A 132 5.86 -3.58 6.88
N ARG A 133 6.91 -4.32 6.48
CA ARG A 133 7.16 -5.67 6.98
C ARG A 133 7.27 -5.69 8.51
N ALA A 134 8.03 -4.75 9.09
CA ALA A 134 8.19 -4.66 10.53
C ALA A 134 6.86 -4.33 11.24
N MET A 135 6.03 -3.45 10.67
CA MET A 135 4.70 -3.12 11.20
C MET A 135 3.78 -4.36 11.19
N ILE A 136 3.64 -5.03 10.05
CA ILE A 136 2.80 -6.21 9.90
C ILE A 136 3.24 -7.32 10.85
N THR A 137 4.55 -7.59 10.92
CA THR A 137 5.09 -8.64 11.77
C THR A 137 4.88 -8.36 13.25
N ARG A 138 5.05 -7.12 13.69
CA ARG A 138 4.82 -6.70 15.09
C ARG A 138 3.34 -6.73 15.43
N GLY A 139 2.49 -6.16 14.56
CA GLY A 139 1.05 -6.11 14.78
C GLY A 139 0.43 -7.51 14.86
N ALA A 140 0.86 -8.43 14.02
CA ALA A 140 0.41 -9.82 14.09
C ALA A 140 0.80 -10.53 15.40
N LYS A 141 1.89 -10.13 16.04
CA LYS A 141 2.35 -10.71 17.32
C LYS A 141 1.72 -10.05 18.55
N SER A 142 1.48 -8.75 18.51
CA SER A 142 1.07 -7.97 19.69
C SER A 142 -0.37 -8.24 20.14
N MET A 143 -1.22 -8.69 19.23
CA MET A 143 -2.65 -8.85 19.51
C MET A 143 -3.01 -10.17 20.21
N ASP A 144 -2.05 -11.06 20.44
CA ASP A 144 -2.33 -12.43 20.91
C ASP A 144 -1.59 -12.84 22.20
N TRP A 145 -1.19 -11.91 23.06
CA TRP A 145 -0.39 -12.29 24.22
C TRP A 145 -1.14 -13.24 25.20
N TRP A 146 -2.46 -13.15 25.34
CA TRP A 146 -3.27 -14.07 26.16
C TRP A 146 -3.52 -15.42 25.52
N THR A 147 -3.61 -15.50 24.20
CA THR A 147 -3.85 -16.74 23.46
C THR A 147 -2.54 -17.45 23.09
N ASN A 148 -1.43 -16.75 23.10
CA ASN A 148 -0.09 -17.25 22.72
C ASN A 148 0.54 -18.24 23.69
N PHE A 149 -0.05 -18.45 24.87
CA PHE A 149 0.48 -19.47 25.78
C PHE A 149 0.31 -20.91 25.28
N ARG A 150 -0.48 -21.13 24.23
CA ARG A 150 -0.77 -22.47 23.69
C ARG A 150 -0.36 -22.74 22.24
N ARG A 151 -0.13 -21.73 21.40
CA ARG A 151 0.38 -21.90 20.01
C ARG A 151 0.94 -20.57 19.50
N SER A 152 2.24 -20.36 19.57
CA SER A 152 2.87 -19.24 18.88
C SER A 152 2.81 -19.48 17.37
N LYS A 153 1.82 -18.84 16.72
CA LYS A 153 1.75 -18.82 15.26
C LYS A 153 2.98 -18.07 14.72
N PRO A 154 3.65 -18.58 13.68
CA PRO A 154 4.73 -17.84 13.06
C PRO A 154 4.20 -16.54 12.47
N ALA A 155 5.00 -15.47 12.53
CA ALA A 155 4.66 -14.21 11.89
C ALA A 155 4.43 -14.39 10.38
N PRO A 156 3.54 -13.59 9.77
CA PRO A 156 3.28 -13.68 8.33
C PRO A 156 4.55 -13.44 7.52
N LYS A 157 4.70 -14.16 6.43
CA LYS A 157 5.72 -13.88 5.43
C LYS A 157 5.28 -12.65 4.63
N VAL A 158 6.08 -11.59 4.67
CA VAL A 158 5.79 -10.35 3.94
C VAL A 158 6.71 -10.25 2.73
N TYR A 159 6.12 -10.03 1.58
CA TYR A 159 6.80 -9.89 0.29
C TYR A 159 6.53 -8.48 -0.26
N ALA A 160 7.48 -7.96 -1.02
CA ALA A 160 7.38 -6.70 -1.74
C ALA A 160 7.52 -6.94 -3.24
N ALA A 161 6.63 -6.35 -4.03
CA ALA A 161 6.65 -6.43 -5.48
C ALA A 161 6.55 -5.02 -6.10
N PRO A 162 7.69 -4.32 -6.25
CA PRO A 162 7.73 -3.06 -6.96
C PRO A 162 7.70 -3.31 -8.48
N PHE A 163 6.66 -2.79 -9.17
CA PHE A 163 6.54 -2.89 -10.62
C PHE A 163 6.82 -1.55 -11.28
N ALA A 164 7.70 -1.52 -12.29
CA ALA A 164 7.98 -0.31 -13.08
C ALA A 164 8.29 0.95 -12.23
N GLY A 165 8.87 0.76 -11.05
CA GLY A 165 9.23 1.80 -10.09
C GLY A 165 10.68 2.26 -10.24
N PHE A 166 11.19 2.34 -11.47
CA PHE A 166 12.57 2.77 -11.70
C PHE A 166 12.66 4.29 -11.72
N ARG A 167 13.59 4.85 -10.94
CA ARG A 167 13.91 6.27 -10.95
C ARG A 167 15.39 6.45 -11.32
N TYR A 168 15.64 7.07 -12.45
CA TYR A 168 16.99 7.48 -12.86
C TYR A 168 17.24 8.91 -12.37
N THR A 169 18.21 9.10 -11.49
CA THR A 169 18.72 10.42 -11.13
C THR A 169 19.98 10.69 -11.93
N ARG A 170 19.90 11.58 -12.92
CA ARG A 170 21.09 12.11 -13.58
C ARG A 170 21.78 13.07 -12.60
N ARG A 171 23.03 12.79 -12.20
CA ARG A 171 23.86 13.84 -11.63
C ARG A 171 24.03 14.91 -12.70
N LEU A 172 23.58 16.11 -12.42
CA LEU A 172 23.97 17.29 -13.16
C LEU A 172 25.39 17.60 -12.63
N GLU A 173 26.39 17.37 -13.46
CA GLU A 173 27.76 17.87 -13.24
C GLU A 173 27.80 19.37 -13.41
#